data_c93fa9daf37616a4caaf0b6be4d53c16
#
_entry.id   c93fa9daf37616a4caaf0b6be4d53c16
#
_cell.length_a   1.000
_cell.length_b   1.000
_cell.length_c   1.000
_cell.angle_alpha   90.00
_cell.angle_beta   90.00
_cell.angle_gamma   90.00
#
_symmetry.space_group_name_H-M   'P 1'
#
loop_
_entity.id
_entity.type
_entity.pdbx_description
1 polymer ?
#
loop_
_entity_poly.entity_id
_entity_poly.type
_entity_poly.pdbx_seq_one_letter_code
_entity_poly.pdbx_strand_id
1 'polypeptide(L)'
;MAQEVLRLISKELDRTTDSAGAIVFRGDTVLMIRAGSRWSFPKGHVEPGETLLQAASRETREETGIEAALLEDYPLPVPSAREDDRRTVWFYPARYLAGDLCAQKSEVSEAGWIKISDAAKRITFAPDRAAFLKALEIMKISR
;
A
#
# COMPACT_ATOMS: atom_id res chain seq x y z
N MET A 1 13.29 -19.82 -24.68
CA MET A 1 13.64 -20.46 -23.40
C MET A 1 14.55 -19.60 -22.56
N ALA A 2 15.72 -19.22 -23.05
CA ALA A 2 16.67 -18.41 -22.27
C ALA A 2 16.12 -17.03 -21.89
N GLN A 3 15.46 -16.35 -22.83
CA GLN A 3 14.86 -15.03 -22.58
C GLN A 3 13.75 -15.11 -21.53
N GLU A 4 12.97 -16.16 -21.55
CA GLU A 4 11.89 -16.34 -20.58
C GLU A 4 12.43 -16.60 -19.18
N VAL A 5 13.49 -17.40 -19.07
CA VAL A 5 14.16 -17.64 -17.78
C VAL A 5 14.76 -16.35 -17.24
N LEU A 6 15.43 -15.56 -18.09
CA LEU A 6 16.01 -14.28 -17.69
C LEU A 6 14.93 -13.30 -17.24
N ARG A 7 13.79 -13.29 -17.92
CA ARG A 7 12.66 -12.45 -17.51
C ARG A 7 12.09 -12.85 -16.18
N LEU A 8 11.98 -14.14 -15.91
CA LEU A 8 11.52 -14.65 -14.61
C LEU A 8 12.49 -14.30 -13.49
N ILE A 9 13.79 -14.45 -13.74
CA ILE A 9 14.83 -14.08 -12.76
C ILE A 9 14.77 -12.57 -12.49
N SER A 10 14.69 -11.75 -13.53
CA SER A 10 14.59 -10.31 -13.41
C SER A 10 13.35 -9.90 -12.62
N LYS A 11 12.21 -10.53 -12.90
CA LYS A 11 10.97 -10.29 -12.20
C LYS A 11 11.06 -10.67 -10.72
N GLU A 12 11.73 -11.76 -10.41
CA GLU A 12 11.97 -12.19 -9.04
C GLU A 12 12.88 -11.21 -8.30
N LEU A 13 13.94 -10.74 -8.94
CA LEU A 13 14.82 -9.73 -8.39
C LEU A 13 14.09 -8.41 -8.16
N ASP A 14 13.23 -8.01 -9.09
CA ASP A 14 12.41 -6.81 -8.96
C ASP A 14 11.47 -6.92 -7.76
N ARG A 15 10.89 -8.10 -7.53
CA ARG A 15 10.03 -8.33 -6.36
C ARG A 15 10.76 -8.14 -5.04
N THR A 16 12.02 -8.54 -4.96
CA THR A 16 12.79 -8.39 -3.72
C THR A 16 13.11 -6.93 -3.43
N THR A 17 13.04 -6.06 -4.44
CA THR A 17 13.28 -4.62 -4.27
C THR A 17 12.01 -3.80 -4.19
N ASP A 18 10.87 -4.35 -4.64
CA ASP A 18 9.59 -3.63 -4.62
C ASP A 18 9.00 -3.58 -3.21
N SER A 19 8.05 -2.69 -3.06
CA SER A 19 7.24 -2.56 -1.84
C SER A 19 5.79 -2.85 -2.17
N ALA A 20 5.01 -3.21 -1.18
CA ALA A 20 3.59 -3.44 -1.32
C ALA A 20 2.84 -2.90 -0.10
N GLY A 21 1.63 -2.47 -0.33
CA GLY A 21 0.79 -1.93 0.72
C GLY A 21 -0.68 -1.96 0.37
N ALA A 22 -1.49 -1.33 1.20
CA ALA A 22 -2.93 -1.36 1.02
C ALA A 22 -3.56 0.01 1.28
N ILE A 23 -4.60 0.30 0.50
CA ILE A 23 -5.46 1.46 0.70
C ILE A 23 -6.77 0.91 1.25
N VAL A 24 -6.91 0.93 2.57
CA VAL A 24 -7.98 0.23 3.29
C VAL A 24 -9.12 1.19 3.61
N PHE A 25 -10.30 0.85 3.14
CA PHE A 25 -11.51 1.64 3.37
C PHE A 25 -12.38 1.02 4.46
N ARG A 26 -12.97 1.89 5.29
CA ARG A 26 -13.90 1.51 6.34
C ARG A 26 -14.96 2.61 6.44
N GLY A 27 -16.17 2.33 5.91
CA GLY A 27 -17.20 3.35 5.82
C GLY A 27 -16.75 4.55 4.98
N ASP A 28 -16.86 5.74 5.52
CA ASP A 28 -16.41 6.98 4.86
C ASP A 28 -14.96 7.36 5.19
N THR A 29 -14.19 6.41 5.72
CA THR A 29 -12.80 6.65 6.11
C THR A 29 -11.84 5.75 5.36
N VAL A 30 -10.58 6.15 5.34
CA VAL A 30 -9.47 5.40 4.77
C VAL A 30 -8.33 5.34 5.79
N LEU A 31 -7.67 4.20 5.86
CA LEU A 31 -6.53 3.99 6.75
C LEU A 31 -5.31 4.71 6.21
N MET A 32 -4.77 5.61 7.01
CA MET A 32 -3.56 6.34 6.64
C MET A 32 -2.52 6.26 7.75
N ILE A 33 -1.28 6.38 7.36
CA ILE A 33 -0.15 6.51 8.26
C ILE A 33 0.53 7.86 8.05
N ARG A 34 1.19 8.33 9.09
CA ARG A 34 2.08 9.50 9.01
C ARG A 34 3.50 9.05 9.35
N ALA A 35 4.41 9.34 8.47
CA ALA A 35 5.84 9.14 8.71
C ALA A 35 6.50 10.52 8.61
N GLY A 36 6.99 11.01 9.74
CA GLY A 36 7.41 12.42 9.82
C GLY A 36 6.23 13.33 9.58
N SER A 37 6.33 14.20 8.57
CA SER A 37 5.25 15.11 8.18
C SER A 37 4.42 14.57 7.01
N ARG A 38 4.76 13.40 6.48
CA ARG A 38 4.14 12.88 5.27
C ARG A 38 3.04 11.86 5.59
N TRP A 39 1.87 12.11 5.04
CA TRP A 39 0.74 11.18 5.09
C TRP A 39 0.71 10.30 3.85
N SER A 40 0.52 9.00 4.06
CA SER A 40 0.43 8.00 3.01
C SER A 40 -0.33 6.77 3.53
N PHE A 41 -0.11 5.64 2.89
CA PHE A 41 -0.78 4.38 3.23
C PHE A 41 0.24 3.37 3.75
N PRO A 42 -0.19 2.39 4.56
CA PRO A 42 0.72 1.37 5.07
C PRO A 42 1.35 0.60 3.90
N LYS A 43 2.65 0.41 3.97
CA LYS A 43 3.44 -0.28 2.95
C LYS A 43 4.81 -0.64 3.49
N GLY A 44 5.48 -1.53 2.80
CA GLY A 44 6.86 -1.87 3.11
C GLY A 44 7.44 -2.87 2.12
N HIS A 45 8.69 -3.21 2.34
CA HIS A 45 9.44 -4.07 1.42
C HIS A 45 8.87 -5.46 1.34
N VAL A 46 8.84 -6.00 0.12
CA VAL A 46 8.50 -7.41 -0.11
C VAL A 46 9.72 -8.25 0.32
N GLU A 47 9.49 -9.22 1.18
CA GLU A 47 10.53 -10.11 1.65
C GLU A 47 10.75 -11.27 0.67
N PRO A 48 11.96 -11.90 0.66
CA PRO A 48 12.22 -13.04 -0.19
C PRO A 48 11.17 -14.14 0.00
N GLY A 49 10.63 -14.65 -1.10
CA GLY A 49 9.62 -15.69 -1.07
C GLY A 49 8.20 -15.21 -0.82
N GLU A 50 8.02 -13.94 -0.53
CA GLU A 50 6.72 -13.33 -0.30
C GLU A 50 6.10 -12.84 -1.61
N THR A 51 4.78 -13.00 -1.77
CA THR A 51 4.07 -12.35 -2.87
C THR A 51 3.78 -10.89 -2.51
N LEU A 52 3.41 -10.09 -3.51
CA LEU A 52 2.99 -8.71 -3.28
C LEU A 52 1.80 -8.64 -2.31
N LEU A 53 0.83 -9.53 -2.49
CA LEU A 53 -0.35 -9.59 -1.61
C LEU A 53 0.02 -9.93 -0.18
N GLN A 54 0.90 -10.90 0.00
CA GLN A 54 1.37 -11.27 1.34
C GLN A 54 2.09 -10.11 2.02
N ALA A 55 2.96 -9.44 1.27
CA ALA A 55 3.69 -8.29 1.79
C ALA A 55 2.75 -7.14 2.16
N ALA A 56 1.77 -6.84 1.29
CA ALA A 56 0.79 -5.80 1.55
C ALA A 56 -0.01 -6.07 2.82
N SER A 57 -0.47 -7.31 3.00
CA SER A 57 -1.21 -7.71 4.21
C SER A 57 -0.34 -7.63 5.46
N ARG A 58 0.87 -8.15 5.38
CA ARG A 58 1.81 -8.15 6.50
C ARG A 58 2.18 -6.74 6.93
N GLU A 59 2.56 -5.89 5.97
CA GLU A 59 2.97 -4.51 6.27
C GLU A 59 1.81 -3.69 6.84
N THR A 60 0.60 -3.88 6.33
CA THR A 60 -0.58 -3.19 6.86
C THR A 60 -0.79 -3.56 8.33
N ARG A 61 -0.70 -4.85 8.65
CA ARG A 61 -0.86 -5.33 10.03
C ARG A 61 0.27 -4.83 10.93
N GLU A 62 1.52 -4.90 10.44
CA GLU A 62 2.68 -4.47 11.24
C GLU A 62 2.68 -2.97 11.53
N GLU A 63 2.27 -2.16 10.56
CA GLU A 63 2.30 -0.71 10.71
C GLU A 63 1.07 -0.15 11.44
N THR A 64 -0.08 -0.82 11.36
CA THR A 64 -1.34 -0.25 11.82
C THR A 64 -2.15 -1.15 12.75
N GLY A 65 -1.85 -2.43 12.83
CA GLY A 65 -2.66 -3.40 13.57
C GLY A 65 -3.90 -3.86 12.83
N ILE A 66 -4.11 -3.42 11.59
CA ILE A 66 -5.35 -3.67 10.85
C ILE A 66 -5.20 -4.86 9.91
N GLU A 67 -6.22 -5.71 9.87
CA GLU A 67 -6.38 -6.77 8.88
C GLU A 67 -7.42 -6.34 7.86
N ALA A 68 -7.11 -6.54 6.58
CA ALA A 68 -7.94 -6.08 5.49
C ALA A 68 -8.10 -7.15 4.41
N ALA A 69 -9.23 -7.09 3.71
CA ALA A 69 -9.49 -7.91 2.53
C ALA A 69 -9.02 -7.14 1.31
N LEU A 70 -7.93 -7.59 0.71
CA LEU A 70 -7.33 -6.95 -0.45
C LEU A 70 -8.05 -7.37 -1.73
N LEU A 71 -8.28 -6.41 -2.63
CA LEU A 71 -8.81 -6.68 -3.97
C LEU A 71 -7.64 -7.08 -4.87
N GLU A 72 -7.43 -8.39 -5.00
CA GLU A 72 -6.25 -8.99 -5.64
C GLU A 72 -6.05 -8.59 -7.09
N ASP A 73 -7.15 -8.31 -7.80
CA ASP A 73 -7.12 -8.04 -9.24
C ASP A 73 -6.78 -6.59 -9.58
N TYR A 74 -6.55 -5.74 -8.57
CA TYR A 74 -6.38 -4.30 -8.79
C TYR A 74 -5.11 -3.73 -8.16
N PRO A 75 -3.93 -4.30 -8.48
CA PRO A 75 -2.69 -3.69 -7.99
C PRO A 75 -2.45 -2.34 -8.65
N LEU A 76 -2.17 -1.33 -7.84
CA LEU A 76 -1.95 0.04 -8.30
C LEU A 76 -0.48 0.41 -8.09
N PRO A 77 0.30 0.54 -9.17
CA PRO A 77 1.71 0.87 -9.05
C PRO A 77 1.92 2.36 -8.79
N VAL A 78 2.82 2.65 -7.86
CA VAL A 78 3.20 4.01 -7.51
C VAL A 78 4.73 4.04 -7.45
N PRO A 79 5.38 5.04 -8.06
CA PRO A 79 6.83 5.15 -7.92
C PRO A 79 7.18 5.52 -6.48
N SER A 80 8.40 5.15 -6.04
CA SER A 80 8.89 5.58 -4.74
C SER A 80 8.99 7.10 -4.71
N ALA A 81 8.69 7.69 -3.54
CA ALA A 81 8.80 9.13 -3.36
C ALA A 81 10.26 9.61 -3.23
N ARG A 82 11.21 8.70 -3.06
CA ARG A 82 12.64 9.03 -3.01
C ARG A 82 13.21 9.11 -4.42
N GLU A 83 13.91 10.18 -4.73
CA GLU A 83 14.46 10.41 -6.07
C GLU A 83 15.44 9.33 -6.52
N ASP A 84 16.22 8.79 -5.60
CA ASP A 84 17.24 7.77 -5.88
C ASP A 84 16.71 6.34 -5.80
N ASP A 85 15.42 6.16 -5.49
CA ASP A 85 14.81 4.86 -5.29
C ASP A 85 13.96 4.50 -6.49
N ARG A 86 14.34 3.44 -7.19
CA ARG A 86 13.64 2.97 -8.40
C ARG A 86 12.57 1.93 -8.10
N ARG A 87 12.31 1.65 -6.84
CA ARG A 87 11.30 0.66 -6.48
C ARG A 87 9.90 1.14 -6.83
N THR A 88 9.04 0.20 -7.17
CA THR A 88 7.62 0.44 -7.31
C THR A 88 6.94 0.04 -6.01
N VAL A 89 5.99 0.84 -5.57
CA VAL A 89 5.11 0.50 -4.47
C VAL A 89 3.78 0.05 -5.06
N TRP A 90 3.37 -1.18 -4.75
CA TRP A 90 2.11 -1.75 -5.26
C TRP A 90 1.05 -1.64 -4.17
N PHE A 91 0.07 -0.77 -4.38
CA PHE A 91 -1.05 -0.62 -3.45
C PHE A 91 -2.26 -1.40 -3.93
N TYR A 92 -2.89 -2.14 -3.02
CA TYR A 92 -4.13 -2.84 -3.29
C TYR A 92 -5.28 -2.12 -2.58
N PRO A 93 -6.37 -1.78 -3.29
CA PRO A 93 -7.59 -1.36 -2.61
C PRO A 93 -8.05 -2.48 -1.69
N ALA A 94 -8.58 -2.13 -0.52
CA ALA A 94 -8.94 -3.14 0.46
C ALA A 94 -10.10 -2.67 1.34
N ARG A 95 -10.77 -3.63 1.97
CA ARG A 95 -11.82 -3.37 2.96
C ARG A 95 -11.36 -3.81 4.33
N TYR A 96 -11.72 -3.05 5.33
CA TYR A 96 -11.45 -3.40 6.73
C TYR A 96 -12.11 -4.74 7.07
N LEU A 97 -11.38 -5.60 7.74
CA LEU A 97 -11.89 -6.86 8.29
C LEU A 97 -11.87 -6.88 9.80
N ALA A 98 -10.72 -6.55 10.40
CA ALA A 98 -10.53 -6.72 11.84
C ALA A 98 -9.34 -5.91 12.33
N GLY A 99 -9.21 -5.82 13.63
CA GLY A 99 -8.06 -5.21 14.30
C GLY A 99 -8.33 -3.80 14.76
N ASP A 100 -7.51 -3.37 15.72
CA ASP A 100 -7.53 -2.04 16.29
C ASP A 100 -6.27 -1.29 15.93
N LEU A 101 -6.40 0.03 15.77
CA LEU A 101 -5.27 0.87 15.40
C LEU A 101 -4.14 0.81 16.43
N CYS A 102 -2.95 0.54 15.95
CA CYS A 102 -1.73 0.55 16.72
C CYS A 102 -0.55 0.81 15.80
N ALA A 103 0.11 1.94 15.95
CA ALA A 103 1.33 2.23 15.18
C ALA A 103 2.46 1.42 15.79
N GLN A 104 2.93 0.39 15.08
CA GLN A 104 3.87 -0.59 15.60
C GLN A 104 5.31 -0.43 15.13
N LYS A 105 5.53 0.22 13.99
CA LYS A 105 6.88 0.42 13.45
C LYS A 105 7.43 1.78 13.85
N SER A 106 8.74 1.84 14.08
CA SER A 106 9.41 3.08 14.48
C SER A 106 9.31 4.19 13.44
N GLU A 107 9.19 3.86 12.16
CA GLU A 107 9.03 4.84 11.09
C GLU A 107 7.64 5.46 11.02
N VAL A 108 6.66 4.83 11.65
CA VAL A 108 5.28 5.30 11.63
C VAL A 108 5.01 6.10 12.89
N SER A 109 4.81 7.41 12.73
CA SER A 109 4.53 8.31 13.86
C SER A 109 3.08 8.22 14.30
N GLU A 110 2.16 7.94 13.36
CA GLU A 110 0.73 7.94 13.62
C GLU A 110 0.01 7.07 12.60
N ALA A 111 -1.03 6.39 13.03
CA ALA A 111 -1.96 5.67 12.15
C ALA A 111 -3.38 6.10 12.51
N GLY A 112 -4.23 6.27 11.51
CA GLY A 112 -5.59 6.72 11.76
C GLY A 112 -6.55 6.43 10.64
N TRP A 113 -7.84 6.46 10.98
CA TRP A 113 -8.93 6.41 10.02
C TRP A 113 -9.30 7.84 9.68
N ILE A 114 -8.99 8.25 8.46
CA ILE A 114 -9.16 9.64 8.01
C ILE A 114 -10.37 9.71 7.08
N LYS A 115 -11.21 10.70 7.26
CA LYS A 115 -12.34 10.88 6.34
C LYS A 115 -11.85 10.99 4.91
N ILE A 116 -12.55 10.32 4.00
CA ILE A 116 -12.19 10.30 2.57
C ILE A 116 -12.07 11.73 2.04
N SER A 117 -12.98 12.63 2.46
CA SER A 117 -12.94 14.04 2.04
C SER A 117 -11.68 14.77 2.49
N ASP A 118 -11.06 14.36 3.58
CA ASP A 118 -9.83 14.98 4.10
C ASP A 118 -8.57 14.29 3.59
N ALA A 119 -8.67 13.02 3.24
CA ALA A 119 -7.51 12.19 2.87
C ALA A 119 -6.77 12.78 1.67
N ALA A 120 -7.49 13.15 0.62
CA ALA A 120 -6.88 13.71 -0.59
C ALA A 120 -6.11 15.00 -0.29
N LYS A 121 -6.57 15.78 0.67
CA LYS A 121 -5.93 17.05 1.07
C LYS A 121 -4.63 16.80 1.85
N ARG A 122 -4.56 15.71 2.59
CA ARG A 122 -3.37 15.36 3.39
C ARG A 122 -2.25 14.78 2.56
N ILE A 123 -2.57 14.13 1.44
CA ILE A 123 -1.57 13.49 0.59
C ILE A 123 -0.84 14.57 -0.21
N THR A 124 0.47 14.66 -0.02
CA THR A 124 1.31 15.65 -0.72
C THR A 124 2.02 15.06 -1.94
N PHE A 125 2.22 13.73 -1.96
CA PHE A 125 2.83 13.05 -3.09
C PHE A 125 1.78 12.73 -4.15
N ALA A 126 1.85 13.36 -5.31
CA ALA A 126 0.84 13.23 -6.35
C ALA A 126 0.54 11.79 -6.80
N PRO A 127 1.54 10.90 -6.97
CA PRO A 127 1.25 9.51 -7.32
C PRO A 127 0.44 8.76 -6.26
N ASP A 128 0.66 9.02 -4.97
CA ASP A 128 -0.16 8.44 -3.90
C ASP A 128 -1.60 8.92 -4.01
N ARG A 129 -1.79 10.20 -4.31
CA ARG A 129 -3.13 10.76 -4.48
C ARG A 129 -3.86 10.14 -5.66
N ALA A 130 -3.16 9.94 -6.78
CA ALA A 130 -3.73 9.30 -7.96
C ALA A 130 -4.17 7.86 -7.65
N ALA A 131 -3.33 7.12 -6.92
CA ALA A 131 -3.66 5.76 -6.49
C ALA A 131 -4.89 5.74 -5.58
N PHE A 132 -4.97 6.67 -4.64
CA PHE A 132 -6.12 6.81 -3.74
C PHE A 132 -7.42 7.05 -4.52
N LEU A 133 -7.41 7.98 -5.47
CA LEU A 133 -8.58 8.29 -6.28
C LEU A 133 -9.01 7.08 -7.12
N LYS A 134 -8.03 6.36 -7.67
CA LYS A 134 -8.31 5.14 -8.44
C LYS A 134 -8.89 4.04 -7.55
N ALA A 135 -8.35 3.88 -6.35
CA ALA A 135 -8.87 2.92 -5.38
C ALA A 135 -10.32 3.24 -5.00
N LEU A 136 -10.65 4.51 -4.83
CA LEU A 136 -12.03 4.94 -4.57
C LEU A 136 -12.98 4.52 -5.68
N GLU A 137 -12.60 4.72 -6.94
CA GLU A 137 -13.39 4.29 -8.09
C GLU A 137 -13.63 2.79 -8.07
N ILE A 138 -12.56 2.02 -7.85
CA ILE A 138 -12.61 0.56 -7.81
C ILE A 138 -13.56 0.09 -6.70
N MET A 139 -13.47 0.70 -5.52
CA MET A 139 -14.32 0.32 -4.39
C MET A 139 -15.79 0.62 -4.64
N LYS A 140 -16.12 1.68 -5.37
CA LYS A 140 -17.50 2.00 -5.75
C LYS A 140 -18.07 0.97 -6.70
N ILE A 141 -17.27 0.49 -7.64
CA ILE A 141 -17.72 -0.50 -8.64
C ILE A 141 -17.88 -1.88 -8.02
N SER A 142 -17.03 -2.24 -7.07
CA SER A 142 -17.02 -3.58 -6.46
C SER A 142 -17.98 -3.77 -5.30
N ARG A 143 -18.80 -2.79 -5.01
CA ARG A 143 -19.87 -2.89 -3.98
C ARG A 143 -21.01 -3.78 -4.40
#